data_28ad6d798ab5f4ca6b3dee13a52dbe99
#
_entry.id   28ad6d798ab5f4ca6b3dee13a52dbe99
#
_cell.length_a   1.000
_cell.length_b   1.000
_cell.length_c   1.000
_cell.angle_alpha   90.00
_cell.angle_beta   90.00
_cell.angle_gamma   90.00
#
_symmetry.space_group_name_H-M   'P 1'
#
loop_
_entity.id
_entity.type
_entity.pdbx_description
1 polymer ?
#
loop_
_entity_poly.entity_id
_entity_poly.type
_entity_poly.pdbx_seq_one_letter_code
_entity_poly.pdbx_strand_id
1 'polypeptide(L)'
;MTQGDGDPGLCIYGADVTPNTHKLSEDFLLLDNFHVSGKCSAEGHQWTDASIVTDYIEKNMRAWFRSYAHVQTDALVYAPTGFIWDNATSNGRSVRIYFMRPD
;
A
#
# COMPACT_ATOMS: atom_id res chain seq x y z
N MET A 1 -17.04 -20.99 -6.43
CA MET A 1 -17.67 -19.85 -7.13
C MET A 1 -16.57 -18.86 -7.41
N THR A 2 -16.42 -18.42 -8.63
CA THR A 2 -15.56 -17.28 -8.97
C THR A 2 -16.30 -16.02 -8.54
N GLN A 3 -15.72 -15.28 -7.60
CA GLN A 3 -16.35 -14.11 -6.98
C GLN A 3 -15.90 -12.80 -7.60
N GLY A 4 -15.54 -12.76 -8.85
CA GLY A 4 -15.10 -11.55 -9.50
C GLY A 4 -15.04 -11.69 -11.01
N ASP A 5 -14.67 -10.61 -11.69
CA ASP A 5 -14.53 -10.52 -13.15
C ASP A 5 -13.09 -10.78 -13.62
N GLY A 6 -12.15 -10.98 -12.67
CA GLY A 6 -10.77 -11.28 -12.97
C GLY A 6 -10.57 -12.70 -13.52
N ASP A 7 -9.43 -12.92 -14.18
CA ASP A 7 -9.07 -14.24 -14.70
C ASP A 7 -8.67 -15.19 -13.56
N PRO A 8 -9.46 -16.23 -13.26
CA PRO A 8 -9.14 -17.18 -12.19
C PRO A 8 -7.82 -17.95 -12.44
N GLY A 9 -7.34 -17.99 -13.67
CA GLY A 9 -6.05 -18.59 -14.00
C GLY A 9 -4.84 -17.83 -13.43
N LEU A 10 -5.03 -16.59 -12.96
CA LEU A 10 -4.00 -15.80 -12.30
C LEU A 10 -3.96 -16.02 -10.79
N CYS A 11 -4.91 -16.77 -10.23
CA CYS A 11 -4.92 -17.08 -8.79
C CYS A 11 -3.79 -18.06 -8.45
N ILE A 12 -3.03 -17.72 -7.40
CA ILE A 12 -1.91 -18.52 -6.93
C ILE A 12 -2.30 -19.40 -5.73
N TYR A 13 -3.11 -18.85 -4.83
CA TYR A 13 -3.50 -19.51 -3.58
C TYR A 13 -5.01 -19.69 -3.48
N GLY A 14 -5.43 -20.90 -3.12
CA GLY A 14 -6.82 -21.23 -2.84
C GLY A 14 -7.25 -20.94 -1.40
N ALA A 15 -8.52 -21.18 -1.11
CA ALA A 15 -9.11 -20.96 0.23
C ALA A 15 -8.48 -21.83 1.33
N ASP A 16 -7.88 -22.96 0.97
CA ASP A 16 -7.15 -23.84 1.88
C ASP A 16 -5.85 -23.19 2.41
N VAL A 17 -5.23 -22.32 1.63
CA VAL A 17 -4.01 -21.59 2.01
C VAL A 17 -4.32 -20.21 2.60
N THR A 18 -5.34 -19.52 2.07
CA THR A 18 -5.71 -18.16 2.49
C THR A 18 -7.17 -18.05 2.91
N PRO A 19 -7.62 -18.82 3.93
CA PRO A 19 -9.04 -18.90 4.28
C PRO A 19 -9.63 -17.55 4.73
N ASN A 20 -8.88 -16.76 5.50
CA ASN A 20 -9.35 -15.46 5.99
C ASN A 20 -9.52 -14.45 4.86
N THR A 21 -8.62 -14.43 3.90
CA THR A 21 -8.71 -13.55 2.73
C THR A 21 -9.91 -13.89 1.87
N HIS A 22 -10.16 -15.18 1.65
CA HIS A 22 -11.34 -15.64 0.93
C HIS A 22 -12.63 -15.30 1.68
N LYS A 23 -12.65 -15.50 3.00
CA LYS A 23 -13.81 -15.13 3.83
C LYS A 23 -14.12 -13.64 3.74
N LEU A 24 -13.10 -12.78 3.79
CA LEU A 24 -13.28 -11.34 3.63
C LEU A 24 -13.85 -10.99 2.24
N SER A 25 -13.38 -11.66 1.19
CA SER A 25 -13.91 -11.43 -0.17
C SER A 25 -15.35 -11.95 -0.36
N GLU A 26 -15.78 -12.91 0.46
CA GLU A 26 -17.18 -13.39 0.48
C GLU A 26 -18.10 -12.45 1.25
N ASP A 27 -17.63 -11.89 2.36
CA ASP A 27 -18.42 -11.04 3.23
C ASP A 27 -18.49 -9.59 2.77
N PHE A 28 -17.52 -9.13 1.97
CA PHE A 28 -17.36 -7.74 1.56
C PHE A 28 -17.17 -7.63 0.04
N LEU A 29 -16.80 -6.43 -0.42
CA LEU A 29 -16.52 -6.16 -1.82
C LEU A 29 -15.13 -6.65 -2.20
N LEU A 30 -15.04 -7.52 -3.20
CA LEU A 30 -13.80 -7.91 -3.84
C LEU A 30 -13.50 -6.98 -5.03
N LEU A 31 -12.32 -6.34 -5.00
CA LEU A 31 -11.77 -5.59 -6.12
C LEU A 31 -10.74 -6.46 -6.85
N ASP A 32 -11.17 -7.24 -7.80
CA ASP A 32 -10.36 -8.25 -8.48
C ASP A 32 -9.64 -7.75 -9.74
N ASN A 33 -9.95 -6.52 -10.16
CA ASN A 33 -9.30 -5.83 -11.26
C ASN A 33 -8.63 -4.52 -10.78
N PHE A 34 -7.96 -4.59 -9.62
CA PHE A 34 -7.28 -3.45 -9.02
C PHE A 34 -5.89 -3.25 -9.65
N HIS A 35 -5.67 -2.09 -10.26
CA HIS A 35 -4.41 -1.70 -10.85
C HIS A 35 -3.62 -0.81 -9.89
N VAL A 36 -2.38 -1.18 -9.63
CA VAL A 36 -1.50 -0.41 -8.76
C VAL A 36 -0.91 0.80 -9.49
N SER A 37 -0.78 1.91 -8.77
CA SER A 37 -0.19 3.15 -9.31
C SER A 37 1.33 3.11 -9.31
N GLY A 38 1.92 2.30 -8.44
CA GLY A 38 3.36 2.24 -8.21
C GLY A 38 3.99 0.89 -8.54
N LYS A 39 5.29 0.88 -8.78
CA LYS A 39 6.05 -0.31 -9.13
C LYS A 39 6.73 -0.97 -7.94
N CYS A 40 6.78 -0.29 -6.80
CA CYS A 40 7.31 -0.85 -5.56
C CYS A 40 6.46 -0.44 -4.35
N SER A 41 6.66 -1.15 -3.23
CA SER A 41 5.84 -0.96 -2.03
C SER A 41 5.92 0.46 -1.47
N ALA A 42 7.10 1.07 -1.44
CA ALA A 42 7.26 2.42 -0.89
C ALA A 42 6.45 3.46 -1.67
N GLU A 43 6.43 3.35 -3.00
CA GLU A 43 5.61 4.20 -3.87
C GLU A 43 4.11 3.94 -3.63
N GLY A 44 3.70 2.67 -3.52
CA GLY A 44 2.32 2.30 -3.23
C GLY A 44 1.83 2.82 -1.88
N HIS A 45 2.67 2.78 -0.85
CA HIS A 45 2.36 3.38 0.45
C HIS A 45 2.16 4.89 0.34
N GLN A 46 3.00 5.59 -0.42
CA GLN A 46 2.85 7.03 -0.63
C GLN A 46 1.51 7.38 -1.30
N TRP A 47 1.14 6.65 -2.34
CA TRP A 47 -0.15 6.83 -3.00
C TRP A 47 -1.33 6.61 -2.05
N THR A 48 -1.23 5.61 -1.18
CA THR A 48 -2.29 5.29 -0.20
C THR A 48 -2.35 6.33 0.92
N ASP A 49 -1.20 6.73 1.46
CA ASP A 49 -1.11 7.48 2.71
C ASP A 49 -1.05 9.00 2.49
N ALA A 50 -0.65 9.45 1.31
CA ALA A 50 -0.52 10.87 0.96
C ALA A 50 -1.34 11.28 -0.26
N SER A 51 -1.92 10.33 -1.01
CA SER A 51 -2.62 10.54 -2.29
C SER A 51 -1.77 11.15 -3.40
N ILE A 52 -0.48 11.31 -3.18
CA ILE A 52 0.51 11.78 -4.15
C ILE A 52 1.83 11.05 -3.96
N VAL A 53 2.60 10.99 -5.03
CA VAL A 53 4.02 10.59 -5.00
C VAL A 53 4.85 11.75 -5.50
N THR A 54 5.97 12.05 -4.83
CA THR A 54 6.86 13.11 -5.28
C THR A 54 7.55 12.71 -6.58
N ASP A 55 7.84 13.69 -7.42
CA ASP A 55 8.61 13.49 -8.66
C ASP A 55 9.97 12.82 -8.40
N TYR A 56 10.56 13.11 -7.26
CA TYR A 56 11.80 12.47 -6.81
C TYR A 56 11.63 10.96 -6.63
N ILE A 57 10.56 10.52 -5.96
CA ILE A 57 10.28 9.10 -5.74
C ILE A 57 10.03 8.41 -7.08
N GLU A 58 9.17 8.95 -7.93
CA GLU A 58 8.86 8.34 -9.22
C GLU A 58 10.11 8.12 -10.10
N LYS A 59 11.02 9.09 -10.09
CA LYS A 59 12.23 9.02 -10.90
C LYS A 59 13.30 8.10 -10.32
N ASN A 60 13.44 8.06 -9.01
CA ASN A 60 14.54 7.36 -8.34
C ASN A 60 14.18 5.97 -7.82
N MET A 61 12.91 5.61 -7.79
CA MET A 61 12.42 4.36 -7.23
C MET A 61 13.13 3.11 -7.83
N ARG A 62 13.46 3.14 -9.09
CA ARG A 62 14.15 2.02 -9.77
C ARG A 62 15.59 1.82 -9.30
N ALA A 63 16.22 2.87 -8.77
CA ALA A 63 17.56 2.82 -8.24
C ALA A 63 17.59 2.30 -6.80
N TRP A 64 16.45 2.28 -6.13
CA TRP A 64 16.33 1.84 -4.74
C TRP A 64 16.07 0.34 -4.67
N PHE A 65 17.13 -0.41 -4.66
CA PHE A 65 17.02 -1.86 -4.51
C PHE A 65 16.64 -2.23 -3.08
N ARG A 66 15.37 -2.62 -2.87
CA ARG A 66 14.81 -3.12 -1.60
C ARG A 66 15.06 -2.25 -0.37
N SER A 67 15.22 -0.97 -0.52
CA SER A 67 15.74 -0.14 0.55
C SER A 67 14.69 0.81 1.09
N TYR A 68 13.91 0.33 2.03
CA TYR A 68 13.11 1.19 2.90
C TYR A 68 13.96 2.14 3.75
N ALA A 69 15.26 1.87 3.93
CA ALA A 69 16.17 2.71 4.67
C ALA A 69 16.31 4.11 4.04
N HIS A 70 16.28 4.23 2.72
CA HIS A 70 16.31 5.53 2.05
C HIS A 70 15.06 6.36 2.32
N VAL A 71 13.91 5.71 2.43
CA VAL A 71 12.64 6.38 2.74
C VAL A 71 12.65 7.04 4.12
N GLN A 72 13.41 6.50 5.07
CA GLN A 72 13.45 7.01 6.43
C GLN A 72 14.44 8.16 6.63
N THR A 73 15.46 8.27 5.79
CA THR A 73 16.58 9.22 5.97
C THR A 73 16.58 10.35 4.94
N ASP A 74 15.82 10.21 3.87
CA ASP A 74 15.78 11.19 2.78
C ASP A 74 14.53 12.06 2.88
N ALA A 75 14.72 13.33 3.21
CA ALA A 75 13.63 14.28 3.35
C ALA A 75 12.82 14.49 2.04
N LEU A 76 13.42 14.22 0.89
CA LEU A 76 12.75 14.38 -0.41
C LEU A 76 11.69 13.30 -0.69
N VAL A 77 11.66 12.24 0.10
CA VAL A 77 10.62 11.20 -0.02
C VAL A 77 9.33 11.57 0.72
N TYR A 78 9.36 12.57 1.61
CA TYR A 78 8.18 12.98 2.34
C TYR A 78 7.27 13.85 1.48
N ALA A 79 5.98 13.51 1.45
CA ALA A 79 4.99 14.30 0.75
C ALA A 79 4.89 15.71 1.37
N PRO A 80 5.01 16.79 0.57
CA PRO A 80 4.96 18.17 1.09
C PRO A 80 3.64 18.51 1.79
N THR A 81 2.58 17.81 1.42
CA THR A 81 1.23 17.95 1.99
C THR A 81 1.04 17.18 3.29
N GLY A 82 2.05 16.42 3.73
CA GLY A 82 1.94 15.47 4.82
C GLY A 82 1.17 14.20 4.43
N PHE A 83 0.94 13.36 5.40
CA PHE A 83 0.26 12.08 5.26
C PHE A 83 -1.12 12.10 5.94
N ILE A 84 -1.90 11.07 5.74
CA ILE A 84 -3.25 10.96 6.34
C ILE A 84 -3.23 11.10 7.87
N TRP A 85 -2.20 10.60 8.53
CA TRP A 85 -2.05 10.74 9.99
C TRP A 85 -1.72 12.17 10.43
N ASP A 86 -0.98 12.94 9.61
CA ASP A 86 -0.73 14.35 9.88
C ASP A 86 -2.02 15.15 9.79
N ASN A 87 -2.82 14.87 8.77
CA ASN A 87 -4.13 15.48 8.59
C ASN A 87 -5.09 15.12 9.75
N ALA A 88 -5.16 13.85 10.13
CA ALA A 88 -5.99 13.42 11.24
C ALA A 88 -5.59 14.11 12.55
N THR A 89 -4.31 14.19 12.85
CA THR A 89 -3.78 14.86 14.05
C THR A 89 -4.08 16.35 14.05
N SER A 90 -3.89 17.01 12.91
CA SER A 90 -4.18 18.44 12.75
C SER A 90 -5.68 18.77 12.93
N ASN A 91 -6.54 17.79 12.69
CA ASN A 91 -7.97 17.89 12.91
C ASN A 91 -8.42 17.33 14.28
N GLY A 92 -7.51 17.20 15.23
CA GLY A 92 -7.79 16.77 16.60
C GLY A 92 -8.21 15.30 16.75
N ARG A 93 -7.87 14.46 15.79
CA ARG A 93 -8.12 13.03 15.85
C ARG A 93 -6.93 12.30 16.43
N SER A 94 -7.18 11.29 17.25
CA SER A 94 -6.13 10.39 17.72
C SER A 94 -5.70 9.45 16.60
N VAL A 95 -4.39 9.26 16.49
CA VAL A 95 -3.80 8.34 15.50
C VAL A 95 -2.99 7.28 16.22
N ARG A 96 -3.11 6.04 15.78
CA ARG A 96 -2.26 4.94 16.24
C ARG A 96 -1.79 4.14 15.03
N ILE A 97 -0.48 4.09 14.85
CA ILE A 97 0.17 3.34 13.78
C ILE A 97 0.71 2.03 14.37
N TYR A 98 0.29 0.91 13.78
CA TYR A 98 0.81 -0.41 14.13
C TYR A 98 1.90 -0.77 13.13
N PHE A 99 3.06 -1.05 13.66
CA PHE A 99 4.26 -1.31 12.88
C PHE A 99 4.68 -2.77 13.05
N MET A 100 4.89 -3.48 11.96
CA MET A 100 5.60 -4.75 12.02
C MET A 100 7.09 -4.46 12.09
N ARG A 101 7.73 -4.77 13.20
CA ARG A 101 9.19 -4.78 13.29
C ARG A 101 9.69 -5.96 12.46
N PRO A 102 10.59 -5.78 11.53
CA PRO A 102 11.37 -6.91 11.05
C PRO A 102 12.24 -7.38 12.21
N ASP A 103 12.14 -8.66 12.51
CA ASP A 103 13.05 -9.35 13.45
C ASP A 103 14.48 -9.31 12.95
#